data_96192b50167d0ec67796c54c94cde48f
#
_entry.id   96192b50167d0ec67796c54c94cde48f
#
_cell.length_a   1.000
_cell.length_b   1.000
_cell.length_c   1.000
_cell.angle_alpha   90.00
_cell.angle_beta   90.00
_cell.angle_gamma   90.00
#
_symmetry.space_group_name_H-M   'P 1'
#
loop_
_entity.id
_entity.type
_entity.pdbx_description
1 polymer ?
#
loop_
_entity_poly.entity_id
_entity_poly.type
_entity_poly.pdbx_seq_one_letter_code
_entity_poly.pdbx_strand_id
1 'polypeptide(L)'
;SVSLFRLDTKTWKSKMVRMPLEVISDFSIASKGGNIVVDGSSMCVPYEVFNIASPAKNAKTSLLLAPNKDDYADMPFGTEKSWSMQTTRGYKVTGFYTLPADFDPQKKYPVIVHYYGGCSPTSRRFGNGSHYPAHYWNALGYITFVVNPSGASGFGQEWAARHVNTMGEGPAQDIIDATRQFVKDVPQCDADHIGCISASYGGFMTQYMMTKDNPFACGVSHAGISSHTSYWGEGYWGYSYSETSAANSFPWTRKDLYVERSPLYNADKIKKPILFTHGTADTNVPIGESIQMYNALRILGVPTAFIEVEGENHGIMDPAKRTKWINSIMAWFQKYLKNDDSWWNAIYTPKKL
;
A
#
# COMPACT_ATOMS: atom_id res chain seq x y z
N SER A 1 7.11 7.10 9.26
CA SER A 1 7.44 6.61 10.61
C SER A 1 6.24 6.69 11.55
N VAL A 2 6.20 5.83 12.55
CA VAL A 2 5.26 5.88 13.68
C VAL A 2 6.10 6.06 14.93
N SER A 3 5.96 7.20 15.60
CA SER A 3 6.87 7.61 16.66
C SER A 3 6.14 7.75 18.00
N LEU A 4 6.88 7.50 19.10
CA LEU A 4 6.40 7.68 20.46
C LEU A 4 6.64 9.13 20.91
N PHE A 5 5.62 9.77 21.47
CA PHE A 5 5.71 11.11 22.04
C PHE A 5 5.35 11.11 23.52
N ARG A 6 6.08 11.90 24.31
CA ARG A 6 5.71 12.22 25.67
C ARG A 6 5.00 13.56 25.70
N LEU A 7 3.80 13.60 26.27
CA LEU A 7 3.02 14.81 26.49
C LEU A 7 3.17 15.28 27.95
N ASP A 8 3.52 16.53 28.16
CA ASP A 8 3.44 17.19 29.45
C ASP A 8 2.01 17.72 29.67
N THR A 9 1.29 17.13 30.61
CA THR A 9 -0.12 17.46 30.84
C THR A 9 -0.34 18.80 31.53
N LYS A 10 0.70 19.48 32.04
CA LYS A 10 0.60 20.82 32.61
C LYS A 10 0.80 21.89 31.53
N THR A 11 1.72 21.67 30.62
CA THR A 11 2.09 22.65 29.58
C THR A 11 1.52 22.32 28.21
N TRP A 12 0.97 21.12 28.02
CA TRP A 12 0.48 20.58 26.76
C TRP A 12 1.56 20.51 25.64
N LYS A 13 2.82 20.51 26.04
CA LYS A 13 3.94 20.38 25.11
C LYS A 13 4.30 18.91 24.92
N SER A 14 4.42 18.50 23.67
CA SER A 14 4.87 17.15 23.32
C SER A 14 6.35 17.15 22.94
N LYS A 15 7.03 16.04 23.25
CA LYS A 15 8.41 15.80 22.83
C LYS A 15 8.54 14.37 22.33
N MET A 16 9.13 14.22 21.14
CA MET A 16 9.39 12.89 20.55
C MET A 16 10.42 12.14 21.41
N VAL A 17 10.12 10.89 21.69
CA VAL A 17 11.05 9.93 22.30
C VAL A 17 11.87 9.31 21.16
N ARG A 18 13.17 9.55 21.16
CA ARG A 18 14.05 9.01 20.11
C ARG A 18 14.22 7.51 20.30
N MET A 19 13.99 6.77 19.24
CA MET A 19 14.09 5.31 19.16
C MET A 19 14.99 4.94 17.98
N PRO A 20 15.67 3.79 18.03
CA PRO A 20 16.41 3.26 16.88
C PRO A 20 15.49 2.65 15.82
N LEU A 21 14.17 2.61 16.05
CA LEU A 21 13.15 2.06 15.16
C LEU A 21 12.34 3.18 14.50
N GLU A 22 11.93 2.96 13.26
CA GLU A 22 11.13 3.92 12.48
C GLU A 22 9.63 3.76 12.69
N VAL A 23 9.18 2.56 13.06
CA VAL A 23 7.77 2.23 13.27
C VAL A 23 7.63 1.55 14.63
N ILE A 24 7.03 2.27 15.56
CA ILE A 24 6.63 1.74 16.85
C ILE A 24 5.28 1.05 16.65
N SER A 25 5.19 -0.22 17.06
CA SER A 25 3.98 -1.03 16.97
C SER A 25 3.15 -0.94 18.23
N ASP A 26 3.80 -1.10 19.39
CA ASP A 26 3.15 -1.03 20.70
C ASP A 26 4.14 -0.56 21.78
N PHE A 27 3.60 -0.20 22.94
CA PHE A 27 4.40 0.15 24.11
C PHE A 27 3.65 -0.15 25.41
N SER A 28 4.43 -0.41 26.45
CA SER A 28 3.91 -0.59 27.82
C SER A 28 4.74 0.22 28.82
N ILE A 29 4.06 0.83 29.79
CA ILE A 29 4.70 1.67 30.83
C ILE A 29 4.65 0.93 32.17
N ALA A 30 5.81 0.78 32.81
CA ALA A 30 5.88 0.20 34.14
C ALA A 30 5.16 1.10 35.16
N SER A 31 4.33 0.49 36.00
CA SER A 31 3.56 1.18 37.06
C SER A 31 4.45 1.85 38.10
N LYS A 32 5.67 1.35 38.28
CA LYS A 32 6.71 1.93 39.16
C LYS A 32 7.97 2.25 38.34
N GLY A 33 8.61 3.39 38.62
CA GLY A 33 9.88 3.78 37.99
C GLY A 33 9.77 4.39 36.61
N GLY A 34 8.63 4.28 35.93
CA GLY A 34 8.36 4.96 34.64
C GLY A 34 9.16 4.42 33.44
N ASN A 35 9.72 3.22 33.53
CA ASN A 35 10.33 2.55 32.39
C ASN A 35 9.26 2.23 31.33
N ILE A 36 9.63 2.35 30.07
CA ILE A 36 8.76 2.02 28.94
C ILE A 36 9.40 0.88 28.16
N VAL A 37 8.65 -0.18 27.91
CA VAL A 37 9.00 -1.21 26.94
C VAL A 37 8.29 -0.89 25.63
N VAL A 38 9.01 -0.96 24.52
CA VAL A 38 8.53 -0.59 23.19
C VAL A 38 8.91 -1.68 22.22
N ASP A 39 7.98 -2.11 21.38
CA ASP A 39 8.27 -2.96 20.25
C ASP A 39 8.04 -2.21 18.91
N GLY A 40 8.76 -2.65 17.89
CA GLY A 40 8.63 -2.07 16.57
C GLY A 40 9.65 -2.60 15.59
N SER A 41 9.73 -1.94 14.45
CA SER A 41 10.61 -2.33 13.35
C SER A 41 11.04 -1.13 12.51
N SER A 42 11.96 -1.34 11.60
CA SER A 42 12.25 -0.43 10.48
C SER A 42 12.17 -1.22 9.17
N MET A 43 12.25 -0.57 8.04
CA MET A 43 12.11 -1.25 6.75
C MET A 43 13.08 -2.44 6.59
N CYS A 44 14.33 -2.27 7.01
CA CYS A 44 15.40 -3.28 6.94
C CYS A 44 15.75 -3.88 8.32
N VAL A 45 14.97 -3.61 9.36
CA VAL A 45 15.20 -4.13 10.72
C VAL A 45 13.96 -4.89 11.15
N PRO A 46 14.05 -6.22 11.37
CA PRO A 46 12.96 -7.02 11.90
C PRO A 46 12.46 -6.49 13.25
N TYR A 47 11.35 -7.03 13.74
CA TYR A 47 10.78 -6.62 15.01
C TYR A 47 11.75 -6.81 16.18
N GLU A 48 11.94 -5.75 16.93
CA GLU A 48 12.80 -5.67 18.11
C GLU A 48 12.05 -5.06 19.28
N VAL A 49 12.43 -5.42 20.49
CA VAL A 49 11.87 -4.91 21.75
C VAL A 49 12.95 -4.14 22.50
N PHE A 50 12.65 -2.90 22.85
CA PHE A 50 13.54 -2.02 23.60
C PHE A 50 12.96 -1.64 24.95
N ASN A 51 13.85 -1.44 25.93
CA ASN A 51 13.54 -0.75 27.17
C ASN A 51 14.05 0.70 27.11
N ILE A 52 13.21 1.64 27.53
CA ILE A 52 13.55 3.03 27.74
C ILE A 52 13.55 3.27 29.26
N ALA A 53 14.72 3.42 29.83
CA ALA A 53 14.86 3.72 31.25
C ALA A 53 14.45 5.16 31.53
N SER A 54 13.33 5.34 32.23
CA SER A 54 12.75 6.61 32.66
C SER A 54 12.91 7.78 31.67
N PRO A 55 11.92 8.08 30.82
CA PRO A 55 12.05 9.06 29.73
C PRO A 55 12.21 10.52 30.19
N ALA A 56 12.40 10.76 31.49
CA ALA A 56 12.42 12.11 32.06
C ALA A 56 13.66 12.93 31.66
N LYS A 57 14.83 12.32 31.54
CA LYS A 57 16.07 13.01 31.13
C LYS A 57 16.99 12.03 30.39
N ASN A 58 17.31 12.31 29.13
CA ASN A 58 18.28 11.55 28.31
C ASN A 58 18.15 10.02 28.44
N ALA A 59 16.96 9.51 28.21
CA ALA A 59 16.63 8.11 28.33
C ALA A 59 17.56 7.24 27.48
N LYS A 60 18.30 6.34 28.12
CA LYS A 60 19.05 5.29 27.42
C LYS A 60 18.05 4.24 26.95
N THR A 61 18.06 3.95 25.68
CA THR A 61 17.42 2.79 25.11
C THR A 61 18.35 1.59 25.20
N SER A 62 17.83 0.44 25.60
CA SER A 62 18.55 -0.83 25.56
C SER A 62 17.71 -1.87 24.84
N LEU A 63 18.34 -2.63 23.95
CA LEU A 63 17.72 -3.76 23.29
C LEU A 63 17.45 -4.85 24.32
N LEU A 64 16.21 -5.31 24.41
CA LEU A 64 15.80 -6.44 25.25
C LEU A 64 15.71 -7.74 24.46
N LEU A 65 15.14 -7.68 23.25
CA LEU A 65 14.87 -8.86 22.45
C LEU A 65 14.89 -8.50 20.96
N ALA A 66 15.51 -9.35 20.17
CA ALA A 66 15.49 -9.34 18.70
C ALA A 66 15.23 -10.77 18.21
N PRO A 67 13.97 -11.25 18.24
CA PRO A 67 13.64 -12.68 18.09
C PRO A 67 13.99 -13.25 16.73
N ASN A 68 13.98 -12.41 15.70
CA ASN A 68 14.23 -12.84 14.31
C ASN A 68 15.61 -12.40 13.78
N LYS A 69 16.51 -11.95 14.66
CA LYS A 69 17.80 -11.40 14.22
C LYS A 69 18.61 -12.43 13.42
N ASP A 70 18.66 -13.66 13.93
CA ASP A 70 19.47 -14.71 13.32
C ASP A 70 18.83 -15.24 12.03
N ASP A 71 17.50 -15.27 11.94
CA ASP A 71 16.77 -15.69 10.74
C ASP A 71 17.04 -14.78 9.53
N TYR A 72 17.38 -13.53 9.80
CA TYR A 72 17.61 -12.51 8.76
C TYR A 72 19.07 -12.03 8.69
N ALA A 73 19.99 -12.63 9.46
CA ALA A 73 21.38 -12.17 9.56
C ALA A 73 22.11 -12.15 8.21
N ASP A 74 21.87 -13.15 7.38
CA ASP A 74 22.50 -13.33 6.07
C ASP A 74 21.61 -12.86 4.90
N MET A 75 20.45 -12.26 5.18
CA MET A 75 19.56 -11.77 4.11
C MET A 75 20.06 -10.43 3.56
N PRO A 76 20.31 -10.34 2.26
CA PRO A 76 20.73 -9.10 1.65
C PRO A 76 19.53 -8.17 1.48
N PHE A 77 19.31 -7.30 2.45
CA PHE A 77 18.31 -6.22 2.31
C PHE A 77 18.84 -5.14 1.37
N GLY A 78 17.95 -4.66 0.50
CA GLY A 78 18.26 -3.52 -0.35
C GLY A 78 18.34 -2.20 0.43
N THR A 79 18.82 -1.18 -0.25
CA THR A 79 18.93 0.16 0.35
C THR A 79 17.61 0.90 0.30
N GLU A 80 17.17 1.43 1.46
CA GLU A 80 16.01 2.33 1.52
C GLU A 80 16.45 3.79 1.39
N LYS A 81 15.65 4.59 0.68
CA LYS A 81 15.84 6.04 0.55
C LYS A 81 14.50 6.77 0.68
N SER A 82 14.51 7.90 1.37
CA SER A 82 13.38 8.83 1.40
C SER A 82 13.28 9.58 0.07
N TRP A 83 12.03 9.90 -0.30
CA TRP A 83 11.74 10.67 -1.49
C TRP A 83 10.61 11.67 -1.23
N SER A 84 10.57 12.76 -1.97
CA SER A 84 9.48 13.74 -1.91
C SER A 84 9.47 14.64 -3.11
N MET A 85 8.28 15.13 -3.47
CA MET A 85 8.12 16.16 -4.50
C MET A 85 7.19 17.29 -4.04
N GLN A 86 7.36 18.46 -4.62
CA GLN A 86 6.39 19.55 -4.54
C GLN A 86 5.38 19.37 -5.68
N THR A 87 4.09 19.31 -5.35
CA THR A 87 3.04 19.23 -6.37
C THR A 87 2.73 20.59 -6.98
N THR A 88 2.14 20.60 -8.17
CA THR A 88 1.59 21.81 -8.79
C THR A 88 0.40 22.39 -8.02
N ARG A 89 -0.18 21.58 -7.11
CA ARG A 89 -1.29 21.97 -6.21
C ARG A 89 -0.82 22.68 -4.94
N GLY A 90 0.48 22.99 -4.83
CA GLY A 90 1.03 23.81 -3.75
C GLY A 90 1.37 23.08 -2.44
N TYR A 91 1.46 21.74 -2.45
CA TYR A 91 1.83 20.95 -1.28
C TYR A 91 2.85 19.86 -1.61
N LYS A 92 3.49 19.34 -0.55
CA LYS A 92 4.54 18.34 -0.66
C LYS A 92 3.99 16.92 -0.46
N VAL A 93 4.18 16.06 -1.46
CA VAL A 93 3.95 14.62 -1.35
C VAL A 93 5.25 13.93 -0.92
N THR A 94 5.16 12.95 -0.04
CA THR A 94 6.31 12.20 0.48
C THR A 94 6.17 10.72 0.20
N GLY A 95 7.31 10.05 0.06
CA GLY A 95 7.41 8.62 -0.15
C GLY A 95 8.77 8.09 0.28
N PHE A 96 9.00 6.84 0.01
CA PHE A 96 10.29 6.19 0.13
C PHE A 96 10.39 5.07 -0.92
N TYR A 97 11.59 4.65 -1.20
CA TYR A 97 11.81 3.56 -2.14
C TYR A 97 12.94 2.64 -1.68
N THR A 98 12.91 1.42 -2.15
CA THR A 98 13.94 0.42 -1.89
C THR A 98 14.54 -0.06 -3.20
N LEU A 99 15.85 -0.18 -3.20
CA LEU A 99 16.65 -0.71 -4.31
C LEU A 99 16.98 -2.19 -4.05
N PRO A 100 17.19 -3.02 -5.08
CA PRO A 100 17.78 -4.34 -4.92
C PRO A 100 19.08 -4.33 -4.12
N ALA A 101 19.40 -5.41 -3.43
CA ALA A 101 20.67 -5.52 -2.69
C ALA A 101 21.89 -5.53 -3.62
N ASP A 102 21.74 -6.11 -4.80
CA ASP A 102 22.73 -6.19 -5.88
C ASP A 102 22.54 -5.06 -6.92
N PHE A 103 22.03 -3.92 -6.48
CA PHE A 103 21.74 -2.78 -7.35
C PHE A 103 22.95 -2.32 -8.15
N ASP A 104 22.80 -2.31 -9.46
CA ASP A 104 23.78 -1.80 -10.43
C ASP A 104 23.29 -0.48 -11.02
N PRO A 105 23.97 0.65 -10.79
CA PRO A 105 23.55 1.96 -11.29
C PRO A 105 23.57 2.08 -12.82
N GLN A 106 24.15 1.11 -13.54
CA GLN A 106 24.20 1.08 -15.00
C GLN A 106 22.99 0.34 -15.61
N LYS A 107 22.17 -0.34 -14.79
CA LYS A 107 21.02 -1.11 -15.25
C LYS A 107 19.72 -0.35 -15.07
N LYS A 108 18.71 -0.77 -15.85
CA LYS A 108 17.32 -0.36 -15.68
C LYS A 108 16.56 -1.45 -14.92
N TYR A 109 15.65 -1.02 -14.06
CA TYR A 109 14.84 -1.90 -13.23
C TYR A 109 13.35 -1.57 -13.38
N PRO A 110 12.49 -2.56 -13.57
CA PRO A 110 11.06 -2.36 -13.48
C PRO A 110 10.67 -1.89 -12.07
N VAL A 111 9.59 -1.13 -11.97
CA VAL A 111 9.16 -0.49 -10.73
C VAL A 111 7.84 -1.05 -10.28
N ILE A 112 7.71 -1.36 -8.99
CA ILE A 112 6.43 -1.65 -8.34
C ILE A 112 6.08 -0.49 -7.42
N VAL A 113 4.98 0.19 -7.72
CA VAL A 113 4.46 1.32 -6.92
C VAL A 113 3.40 0.81 -5.96
N HIS A 114 3.63 1.04 -4.66
CA HIS A 114 2.73 0.66 -3.58
C HIS A 114 2.21 1.89 -2.84
N TYR A 115 0.93 1.90 -2.53
CA TYR A 115 0.21 3.00 -1.85
C TYR A 115 -1.00 2.43 -1.11
N TYR A 116 -1.69 3.27 -0.34
CA TYR A 116 -3.05 2.95 0.11
C TYR A 116 -4.09 3.88 -0.56
N GLY A 117 -3.74 5.12 -0.81
CA GLY A 117 -4.53 6.01 -1.64
C GLY A 117 -5.50 6.93 -0.88
N GLY A 118 -5.29 7.16 0.41
CA GLY A 118 -6.15 8.05 1.18
C GLY A 118 -5.99 7.84 2.68
N CYS A 119 -7.04 7.49 3.38
CA CYS A 119 -7.17 7.54 4.84
C CYS A 119 -6.05 6.90 5.68
N SER A 120 -5.27 5.97 5.15
CA SER A 120 -4.18 5.31 5.88
C SER A 120 -2.83 5.53 5.22
N PRO A 121 -1.74 5.80 5.98
CA PRO A 121 -0.41 5.87 5.43
C PRO A 121 0.18 4.48 5.24
N THR A 122 1.04 4.33 4.24
CA THR A 122 1.94 3.20 4.14
C THR A 122 3.22 3.52 4.91
N SER A 123 3.51 2.73 5.94
CA SER A 123 4.63 2.94 6.85
C SER A 123 5.87 2.13 6.46
N ARG A 124 7.03 2.49 7.03
CA ARG A 124 8.31 1.79 6.87
C ARG A 124 8.45 0.58 7.80
N ARG A 125 7.36 -0.17 7.94
CA ARG A 125 7.34 -1.40 8.75
C ARG A 125 8.11 -2.50 8.02
N PHE A 126 8.84 -3.32 8.77
CA PHE A 126 9.52 -4.50 8.22
C PHE A 126 8.54 -5.41 7.48
N GLY A 127 8.94 -5.89 6.30
CA GLY A 127 8.09 -6.74 5.47
C GLY A 127 6.77 -6.11 5.03
N ASN A 128 6.56 -4.84 5.33
CA ASN A 128 5.33 -4.09 5.04
C ASN A 128 4.06 -4.88 5.42
N GLY A 129 4.08 -5.49 6.61
CA GLY A 129 3.01 -6.33 7.12
C GLY A 129 2.91 -7.71 6.46
N SER A 130 3.96 -8.17 5.76
CA SER A 130 4.06 -9.46 5.05
C SER A 130 3.10 -9.67 3.85
N HIS A 131 2.19 -8.75 3.59
CA HIS A 131 1.32 -8.80 2.40
C HIS A 131 1.95 -8.12 1.17
N TYR A 132 2.84 -7.14 1.39
CA TYR A 132 3.53 -6.41 0.33
C TYR A 132 5.04 -6.43 0.59
N PRO A 133 5.70 -7.60 0.44
CA PRO A 133 7.07 -7.83 0.86
C PRO A 133 8.08 -7.17 -0.08
N ALA A 134 8.33 -5.87 0.11
CA ALA A 134 9.20 -5.07 -0.75
C ALA A 134 10.60 -5.69 -0.90
N HIS A 135 11.16 -6.30 0.16
CA HIS A 135 12.46 -6.98 0.07
C HIS A 135 12.44 -8.19 -0.87
N TYR A 136 11.33 -8.95 -0.88
CA TYR A 136 11.16 -10.05 -1.82
C TYR A 136 11.07 -9.53 -3.26
N TRP A 137 10.35 -8.43 -3.49
CA TRP A 137 10.30 -7.78 -4.79
C TRP A 137 11.67 -7.27 -5.23
N ASN A 138 12.44 -6.67 -4.29
CA ASN A 138 13.80 -6.24 -4.56
C ASN A 138 14.71 -7.41 -4.91
N ALA A 139 14.61 -8.55 -4.20
CA ALA A 139 15.36 -9.77 -4.50
C ALA A 139 15.03 -10.33 -5.89
N LEU A 140 13.83 -10.09 -6.38
CA LEU A 140 13.43 -10.40 -7.75
C LEU A 140 13.82 -9.31 -8.77
N GLY A 141 14.61 -8.31 -8.38
CA GLY A 141 15.16 -7.28 -9.27
C GLY A 141 14.17 -6.18 -9.63
N TYR A 142 13.24 -5.80 -8.73
CA TYR A 142 12.38 -4.64 -8.88
C TYR A 142 12.83 -3.50 -7.96
N ILE A 143 12.70 -2.27 -8.40
CA ILE A 143 12.66 -1.11 -7.49
C ILE A 143 11.25 -1.01 -6.92
N THR A 144 11.14 -0.87 -5.61
CA THR A 144 9.83 -0.63 -4.97
C THR A 144 9.72 0.83 -4.58
N PHE A 145 8.67 1.50 -5.01
CA PHE A 145 8.35 2.88 -4.65
C PHE A 145 7.06 2.94 -3.85
N VAL A 146 7.12 3.52 -2.66
CA VAL A 146 5.96 3.74 -1.78
C VAL A 146 5.66 5.22 -1.71
N VAL A 147 4.42 5.61 -2.01
CA VAL A 147 3.97 7.00 -1.96
C VAL A 147 2.79 7.16 -1.00
N ASN A 148 2.84 8.20 -0.17
CA ASN A 148 1.76 8.61 0.72
C ASN A 148 1.07 9.86 0.15
N PRO A 149 -0.05 9.69 -0.58
CA PRO A 149 -0.76 10.80 -1.21
C PRO A 149 -1.52 11.66 -0.19
N SER A 150 -2.07 12.76 -0.65
CA SER A 150 -2.98 13.59 0.14
C SER A 150 -4.16 12.75 0.66
N GLY A 151 -4.67 13.12 1.84
CA GLY A 151 -5.72 12.37 2.53
C GLY A 151 -5.20 11.31 3.51
N ALA A 152 -3.92 10.90 3.44
CA ALA A 152 -3.35 9.97 4.39
C ALA A 152 -3.23 10.59 5.80
N SER A 153 -3.63 9.84 6.83
CA SER A 153 -3.47 10.27 8.22
C SER A 153 -2.00 10.28 8.66
N GLY A 154 -1.70 10.97 9.75
CA GLY A 154 -0.35 11.07 10.30
C GLY A 154 0.53 12.21 9.72
N PHE A 155 0.00 13.00 8.80
CA PHE A 155 0.68 14.16 8.19
C PHE A 155 0.02 15.50 8.57
N GLY A 156 -0.85 15.49 9.57
CA GLY A 156 -1.62 16.64 10.03
C GLY A 156 -3.08 16.61 9.56
N GLN A 157 -3.93 17.32 10.29
CA GLN A 157 -5.39 17.30 10.07
C GLN A 157 -5.78 17.85 8.69
N GLU A 158 -5.15 18.94 8.26
CA GLU A 158 -5.43 19.54 6.96
C GLU A 158 -5.06 18.58 5.80
N TRP A 159 -4.00 17.80 5.98
CA TRP A 159 -3.59 16.80 5.01
C TRP A 159 -4.60 15.66 4.94
N ALA A 160 -5.03 15.13 6.08
CA ALA A 160 -6.05 14.09 6.16
C ALA A 160 -7.40 14.56 5.58
N ALA A 161 -7.81 15.80 5.84
CA ALA A 161 -9.04 16.37 5.34
C ALA A 161 -9.13 16.48 3.80
N ARG A 162 -8.00 16.40 3.08
CA ARG A 162 -7.96 16.39 1.61
C ARG A 162 -8.60 15.13 0.99
N HIS A 163 -8.87 14.13 1.81
CA HIS A 163 -9.61 12.94 1.41
C HIS A 163 -11.12 13.19 1.27
N VAL A 164 -11.67 14.16 2.02
CA VAL A 164 -13.11 14.42 2.08
C VAL A 164 -13.64 14.96 0.75
N ASN A 165 -14.79 14.46 0.32
CA ASN A 165 -15.46 14.81 -0.94
C ASN A 165 -14.64 14.59 -2.22
N THR A 166 -13.62 13.76 -2.20
CA THR A 166 -12.79 13.51 -3.39
C THR A 166 -13.01 12.15 -4.00
N MET A 167 -13.44 11.15 -3.22
CA MET A 167 -13.56 9.75 -3.64
C MET A 167 -12.38 9.33 -4.54
N GLY A 168 -11.17 9.58 -4.03
CA GLY A 168 -9.91 9.15 -4.66
C GLY A 168 -9.31 10.11 -5.70
N GLU A 169 -9.98 11.15 -6.16
CA GLU A 169 -9.47 11.98 -7.28
C GLU A 169 -8.14 12.67 -6.95
N GLY A 170 -8.06 13.40 -5.84
CA GLY A 170 -6.83 14.07 -5.42
C GLY A 170 -5.69 13.10 -5.14
N PRO A 171 -5.90 12.08 -4.29
CA PRO A 171 -4.91 11.04 -4.03
C PRO A 171 -4.43 10.29 -5.29
N ALA A 172 -5.32 9.95 -6.23
CA ALA A 172 -4.94 9.32 -7.49
C ALA A 172 -3.99 10.18 -8.31
N GLN A 173 -4.30 11.47 -8.43
CA GLN A 173 -3.44 12.41 -9.15
C GLN A 173 -2.09 12.55 -8.46
N ASP A 174 -2.05 12.57 -7.12
CA ASP A 174 -0.79 12.60 -6.37
C ASP A 174 0.07 11.36 -6.66
N ILE A 175 -0.52 10.17 -6.70
CA ILE A 175 0.21 8.93 -6.98
C ILE A 175 0.74 8.92 -8.42
N ILE A 176 -0.08 9.32 -9.38
CA ILE A 176 0.30 9.39 -10.80
C ILE A 176 1.46 10.40 -11.00
N ASP A 177 1.32 11.61 -10.47
CA ASP A 177 2.33 12.65 -10.59
C ASP A 177 3.63 12.26 -9.87
N ALA A 178 3.50 11.70 -8.66
CA ALA A 178 4.65 11.20 -7.90
C ALA A 178 5.39 10.10 -8.65
N THR A 179 4.67 9.16 -9.26
CA THR A 179 5.30 8.09 -10.03
C THR A 179 6.05 8.63 -11.24
N ARG A 180 5.45 9.56 -11.99
CA ARG A 180 6.09 10.20 -13.14
C ARG A 180 7.34 11.00 -12.73
N GLN A 181 7.28 11.69 -11.61
CA GLN A 181 8.43 12.45 -11.11
C GLN A 181 9.51 11.51 -10.55
N PHE A 182 9.13 10.48 -9.80
CA PHE A 182 10.07 9.49 -9.25
C PHE A 182 10.93 8.82 -10.33
N VAL A 183 10.33 8.44 -11.44
CA VAL A 183 11.06 7.82 -12.56
C VAL A 183 12.07 8.78 -13.21
N LYS A 184 11.79 10.09 -13.18
CA LYS A 184 12.75 11.12 -13.64
C LYS A 184 13.88 11.32 -12.62
N ASP A 185 13.57 11.29 -11.32
CA ASP A 185 14.53 11.52 -10.23
C ASP A 185 15.46 10.32 -10.01
N VAL A 186 15.01 9.09 -10.38
CA VAL A 186 15.75 7.84 -10.24
C VAL A 186 15.97 7.24 -11.63
N PRO A 187 17.05 7.62 -12.33
CA PRO A 187 17.27 7.25 -13.72
C PRO A 187 17.36 5.74 -13.99
N GLN A 188 17.57 4.93 -12.96
CA GLN A 188 17.60 3.47 -13.06
C GLN A 188 16.20 2.85 -13.15
N CYS A 189 15.14 3.60 -12.95
CA CYS A 189 13.79 3.14 -13.23
C CYS A 189 13.58 2.92 -14.73
N ASP A 190 12.92 1.81 -15.07
CA ASP A 190 12.41 1.58 -16.41
C ASP A 190 11.02 2.21 -16.51
N ALA A 191 10.92 3.29 -17.29
CA ALA A 191 9.70 4.09 -17.39
C ALA A 191 8.54 3.38 -18.10
N ASP A 192 8.85 2.38 -18.91
CA ASP A 192 7.85 1.61 -19.67
C ASP A 192 7.34 0.38 -18.88
N HIS A 193 8.04 0.02 -17.79
CA HIS A 193 7.77 -1.17 -17.01
C HIS A 193 7.46 -0.82 -15.53
N ILE A 194 6.37 -0.09 -15.32
CA ILE A 194 5.90 0.33 -14.00
C ILE A 194 4.60 -0.40 -13.68
N GLY A 195 4.56 -1.17 -12.59
CA GLY A 195 3.35 -1.78 -12.06
C GLY A 195 2.87 -1.06 -10.81
N CYS A 196 1.57 -1.19 -10.52
CA CYS A 196 1.01 -0.66 -9.28
C CYS A 196 0.21 -1.72 -8.52
N ILE A 197 0.21 -1.64 -7.19
CA ILE A 197 -0.46 -2.61 -6.33
C ILE A 197 -0.96 -1.96 -5.05
N SER A 198 -2.16 -2.33 -4.64
CA SER A 198 -2.67 -2.05 -3.30
C SER A 198 -3.92 -2.88 -2.98
N ALA A 199 -4.43 -2.73 -1.74
CA ALA A 199 -5.60 -3.44 -1.25
C ALA A 199 -6.71 -2.50 -0.79
N SER A 200 -7.95 -3.05 -0.72
CA SER A 200 -9.07 -2.36 -0.10
C SER A 200 -9.37 -1.03 -0.82
N TYR A 201 -9.39 0.07 -0.09
CA TYR A 201 -9.45 1.40 -0.70
C TYR A 201 -8.28 1.64 -1.69
N GLY A 202 -7.10 1.09 -1.42
CA GLY A 202 -5.99 1.13 -2.36
C GLY A 202 -6.23 0.26 -3.60
N GLY A 203 -6.96 -0.84 -3.47
CA GLY A 203 -7.42 -1.65 -4.61
C GLY A 203 -8.41 -0.88 -5.49
N PHE A 204 -9.34 -0.13 -4.87
CA PHE A 204 -10.15 0.87 -5.58
C PHE A 204 -9.26 1.89 -6.30
N MET A 205 -8.27 2.44 -5.60
CA MET A 205 -7.35 3.43 -6.16
C MET A 205 -6.59 2.88 -7.38
N THR A 206 -6.18 1.60 -7.34
CA THR A 206 -5.59 0.93 -8.51
C THR A 206 -6.53 0.96 -9.69
N GLN A 207 -7.76 0.50 -9.52
CA GLN A 207 -8.78 0.49 -10.59
C GLN A 207 -9.07 1.92 -11.08
N TYR A 208 -9.22 2.87 -10.15
CA TYR A 208 -9.54 4.27 -10.48
C TYR A 208 -8.43 4.94 -11.27
N MET A 209 -7.16 4.78 -10.89
CA MET A 209 -6.03 5.32 -11.65
C MET A 209 -5.93 4.73 -13.05
N MET A 210 -6.28 3.45 -13.22
CA MET A 210 -6.26 2.80 -14.53
C MET A 210 -7.34 3.35 -15.48
N THR A 211 -8.35 4.07 -14.98
CA THR A 211 -9.31 4.82 -15.81
C THR A 211 -8.77 6.17 -16.30
N LYS A 212 -7.60 6.60 -15.84
CA LYS A 212 -6.99 7.91 -16.13
C LYS A 212 -5.78 7.76 -17.05
N ASP A 213 -5.26 8.90 -17.50
CA ASP A 213 -3.92 8.95 -18.08
C ASP A 213 -2.88 8.69 -16.98
N ASN A 214 -2.25 7.53 -17.02
CA ASN A 214 -1.37 7.03 -15.97
C ASN A 214 -0.11 6.37 -16.53
N PRO A 215 1.00 6.28 -15.75
CA PRO A 215 2.26 5.70 -16.19
C PRO A 215 2.34 4.16 -16.07
N PHE A 216 1.30 3.49 -15.57
CA PHE A 216 1.38 2.07 -15.24
C PHE A 216 1.21 1.17 -16.47
N ALA A 217 2.04 0.15 -16.59
CA ALA A 217 1.93 -0.91 -17.58
C ALA A 217 0.92 -1.99 -17.15
N CYS A 218 0.78 -2.24 -15.85
CA CYS A 218 -0.23 -3.14 -15.30
C CYS A 218 -0.56 -2.78 -13.84
N GLY A 219 -1.66 -3.32 -13.33
CA GLY A 219 -2.09 -3.14 -11.94
C GLY A 219 -2.47 -4.45 -11.25
N VAL A 220 -2.43 -4.43 -9.92
CA VAL A 220 -2.97 -5.47 -9.04
C VAL A 220 -3.92 -4.83 -8.04
N SER A 221 -5.19 -5.22 -8.07
CA SER A 221 -6.23 -4.76 -7.16
C SER A 221 -6.61 -5.91 -6.22
N HIS A 222 -6.16 -5.85 -4.96
CA HIS A 222 -6.55 -6.81 -3.94
C HIS A 222 -7.77 -6.28 -3.17
N ALA A 223 -8.84 -7.07 -3.12
CA ALA A 223 -10.06 -6.75 -2.37
C ALA A 223 -10.52 -5.29 -2.58
N GLY A 224 -10.44 -4.80 -3.83
CA GLY A 224 -10.68 -3.40 -4.18
C GLY A 224 -12.15 -3.12 -4.47
N ILE A 225 -12.62 -1.94 -4.06
CA ILE A 225 -13.95 -1.44 -4.35
C ILE A 225 -14.00 -1.02 -5.82
N SER A 226 -14.98 -1.47 -6.58
CA SER A 226 -15.20 -1.07 -7.97
C SER A 226 -16.38 -0.12 -8.15
N SER A 227 -17.32 -0.15 -7.20
CA SER A 227 -18.51 0.70 -7.22
C SER A 227 -18.85 1.21 -5.81
N HIS A 228 -18.79 2.51 -5.64
CA HIS A 228 -19.17 3.13 -4.36
C HIS A 228 -20.65 2.98 -4.05
N THR A 229 -21.50 2.70 -5.03
CA THR A 229 -22.94 2.49 -4.82
C THR A 229 -23.23 1.11 -4.23
N SER A 230 -22.64 0.02 -4.76
CA SER A 230 -22.79 -1.32 -4.18
C SER A 230 -22.06 -1.41 -2.82
N TYR A 231 -20.83 -0.89 -2.75
CA TYR A 231 -20.08 -0.89 -1.50
C TYR A 231 -20.77 -0.10 -0.38
N TRP A 232 -21.49 0.97 -0.70
CA TRP A 232 -22.26 1.73 0.28
C TRP A 232 -23.27 0.87 1.04
N GLY A 233 -23.94 -0.05 0.36
CA GLY A 233 -24.97 -0.91 0.94
C GLY A 233 -24.45 -2.20 1.55
N GLU A 234 -23.37 -2.76 1.01
CA GLU A 234 -22.87 -4.10 1.35
C GLU A 234 -21.53 -4.09 2.09
N GLY A 235 -20.71 -3.04 1.92
CA GLY A 235 -19.39 -2.96 2.51
C GLY A 235 -19.42 -2.60 4.00
N TYR A 236 -18.48 -3.16 4.76
CA TYR A 236 -18.39 -2.91 6.21
C TYR A 236 -18.32 -1.43 6.57
N TRP A 237 -17.57 -0.62 5.80
CA TRP A 237 -17.43 0.81 6.00
C TRP A 237 -18.36 1.64 5.10
N GLY A 238 -19.18 1.01 4.25
CA GLY A 238 -19.92 1.70 3.20
C GLY A 238 -20.76 2.87 3.71
N TYR A 239 -21.58 2.62 4.70
CA TYR A 239 -22.41 3.65 5.32
C TYR A 239 -21.56 4.76 6.00
N SER A 240 -20.52 4.38 6.76
CA SER A 240 -19.70 5.36 7.49
C SER A 240 -18.85 6.25 6.57
N TYR A 241 -18.56 5.81 5.34
CA TYR A 241 -17.96 6.70 4.33
C TYR A 241 -18.86 7.87 3.96
N SER A 242 -20.17 7.70 4.00
CA SER A 242 -21.12 8.81 3.77
C SER A 242 -20.98 9.93 4.79
N GLU A 243 -20.78 9.57 6.06
CA GLU A 243 -20.62 10.53 7.13
C GLU A 243 -19.28 11.25 7.10
N THR A 244 -18.19 10.48 6.94
CA THR A 244 -16.83 11.00 7.06
C THR A 244 -16.23 11.44 5.73
N SER A 245 -16.05 10.51 4.79
CA SER A 245 -15.35 10.78 3.54
C SER A 245 -16.19 11.50 2.50
N ALA A 246 -17.54 11.37 2.56
CA ALA A 246 -18.47 12.04 1.67
C ALA A 246 -19.23 13.20 2.35
N ALA A 247 -18.78 13.67 3.53
CA ALA A 247 -19.30 14.82 4.27
C ALA A 247 -20.84 14.82 4.40
N ASN A 248 -21.39 13.74 4.98
CA ASN A 248 -22.84 13.51 5.14
C ASN A 248 -23.63 13.52 3.83
N SER A 249 -23.06 12.99 2.76
CA SER A 249 -23.76 12.81 1.49
C SER A 249 -23.99 11.32 1.17
N PHE A 250 -24.96 11.05 0.31
CA PHE A 250 -25.45 9.70 0.02
C PHE A 250 -25.55 9.45 -1.48
N PRO A 251 -25.64 8.19 -1.95
CA PRO A 251 -25.69 7.87 -3.37
C PRO A 251 -26.77 8.65 -4.15
N TRP A 252 -27.93 8.92 -3.55
CA TRP A 252 -29.01 9.65 -4.20
C TRP A 252 -28.83 11.18 -4.20
N THR A 253 -27.92 11.74 -3.36
CA THR A 253 -27.63 13.18 -3.29
C THR A 253 -26.39 13.59 -4.04
N ARG A 254 -25.41 12.66 -4.20
CA ARG A 254 -24.09 12.95 -4.77
C ARG A 254 -23.68 11.87 -5.78
N LYS A 255 -24.39 11.77 -6.89
CA LYS A 255 -24.07 10.84 -7.97
C LYS A 255 -22.66 11.05 -8.54
N ASP A 256 -22.18 12.29 -8.52
CA ASP A 256 -20.81 12.63 -8.89
C ASP A 256 -19.76 11.89 -8.08
N LEU A 257 -19.97 11.67 -6.79
CA LEU A 257 -19.06 10.90 -5.93
C LEU A 257 -19.29 9.39 -6.06
N TYR A 258 -20.54 8.94 -6.00
CA TYR A 258 -20.85 7.52 -5.88
C TYR A 258 -20.91 6.78 -7.23
N VAL A 259 -21.24 7.45 -8.31
CA VAL A 259 -21.32 6.85 -9.65
C VAL A 259 -20.12 7.27 -10.50
N GLU A 260 -19.91 8.58 -10.70
CA GLU A 260 -18.90 9.08 -11.63
C GLU A 260 -17.46 8.80 -11.17
N ARG A 261 -17.22 8.65 -9.84
CA ARG A 261 -15.94 8.24 -9.28
C ARG A 261 -15.75 6.73 -9.15
N SER A 262 -16.79 5.94 -9.37
CA SER A 262 -16.68 4.48 -9.33
C SER A 262 -15.97 3.95 -10.58
N PRO A 263 -14.92 3.13 -10.42
CA PRO A 263 -14.20 2.55 -11.55
C PRO A 263 -15.09 1.74 -12.49
N LEU A 264 -16.08 1.04 -11.96
CA LEU A 264 -16.98 0.20 -12.73
C LEU A 264 -17.71 0.98 -13.83
N TYR A 265 -18.22 2.17 -13.53
CA TYR A 265 -18.92 3.01 -14.49
C TYR A 265 -17.98 3.75 -15.48
N ASN A 266 -16.67 3.52 -15.34
CA ASN A 266 -15.62 4.03 -16.19
C ASN A 266 -14.72 2.90 -16.73
N ALA A 267 -15.18 1.65 -16.69
CA ALA A 267 -14.38 0.49 -17.07
C ALA A 267 -13.92 0.54 -18.53
N ASP A 268 -14.72 1.13 -19.40
CA ASP A 268 -14.41 1.35 -20.83
C ASP A 268 -13.15 2.20 -21.08
N LYS A 269 -12.73 2.98 -20.08
CA LYS A 269 -11.50 3.79 -20.14
C LYS A 269 -10.25 2.98 -19.81
N ILE A 270 -10.38 1.82 -19.18
CA ILE A 270 -9.24 0.97 -18.81
C ILE A 270 -8.74 0.22 -20.03
N LYS A 271 -7.43 0.37 -20.32
CA LYS A 271 -6.78 -0.27 -21.47
C LYS A 271 -5.58 -1.14 -21.06
N LYS A 272 -5.17 -1.08 -19.80
CA LYS A 272 -3.98 -1.77 -19.27
C LYS A 272 -4.41 -2.97 -18.44
N PRO A 273 -3.56 -4.03 -18.39
CA PRO A 273 -3.86 -5.24 -17.63
C PRO A 273 -4.10 -5.01 -16.13
N ILE A 274 -5.13 -5.66 -15.56
CA ILE A 274 -5.37 -5.67 -14.12
C ILE A 274 -5.57 -7.11 -13.63
N LEU A 275 -4.81 -7.48 -12.59
CA LEU A 275 -5.06 -8.66 -11.79
C LEU A 275 -5.98 -8.31 -10.62
N PHE A 276 -7.06 -9.04 -10.45
CA PHE A 276 -7.89 -9.00 -9.25
C PHE A 276 -7.53 -10.15 -8.33
N THR A 277 -7.45 -9.90 -7.03
CA THR A 277 -7.30 -10.93 -6.01
C THR A 277 -8.24 -10.65 -4.86
N HIS A 278 -8.92 -11.69 -4.31
CA HIS A 278 -9.92 -11.49 -3.25
C HIS A 278 -10.09 -12.76 -2.41
N GLY A 279 -10.26 -12.61 -1.10
CA GLY A 279 -10.67 -13.70 -0.22
C GLY A 279 -12.17 -14.00 -0.39
N THR A 280 -12.55 -15.27 -0.50
CA THR A 280 -13.96 -15.62 -0.74
C THR A 280 -14.88 -15.38 0.46
N ALA A 281 -14.31 -15.23 1.66
CA ALA A 281 -15.02 -14.92 2.90
C ALA A 281 -14.79 -13.48 3.38
N ASP A 282 -14.44 -12.55 2.48
CA ASP A 282 -14.20 -11.16 2.82
C ASP A 282 -15.48 -10.48 3.33
N THR A 283 -15.45 -10.08 4.61
CA THR A 283 -16.54 -9.38 5.29
C THR A 283 -16.39 -7.86 5.30
N ASN A 284 -15.26 -7.34 4.81
CA ASN A 284 -14.99 -5.90 4.76
C ASN A 284 -15.35 -5.31 3.39
N VAL A 285 -14.81 -5.90 2.34
CA VAL A 285 -15.17 -5.57 0.95
C VAL A 285 -15.78 -6.82 0.32
N PRO A 286 -17.08 -6.83 -0.03
CA PRO A 286 -17.71 -7.97 -0.66
C PRO A 286 -16.99 -8.38 -1.94
N ILE A 287 -16.78 -9.68 -2.14
CA ILE A 287 -16.08 -10.22 -3.31
C ILE A 287 -16.74 -9.80 -4.64
N GLY A 288 -18.05 -9.49 -4.60
CA GLY A 288 -18.80 -8.95 -5.73
C GLY A 288 -18.17 -7.71 -6.36
N GLU A 289 -17.44 -6.90 -5.57
CA GLU A 289 -16.72 -5.74 -6.07
C GLU A 289 -15.62 -6.13 -7.08
N SER A 290 -14.87 -7.20 -6.82
CA SER A 290 -13.90 -7.72 -7.78
C SER A 290 -14.55 -8.46 -8.95
N ILE A 291 -15.61 -9.25 -8.70
CA ILE A 291 -16.32 -10.03 -9.73
C ILE A 291 -16.90 -9.10 -10.80
N GLN A 292 -17.62 -8.03 -10.41
CA GLN A 292 -18.27 -7.14 -11.37
C GLN A 292 -17.24 -6.42 -12.26
N MET A 293 -16.13 -5.98 -11.69
CA MET A 293 -15.10 -5.28 -12.47
C MET A 293 -14.30 -6.23 -13.37
N TYR A 294 -13.96 -7.42 -12.87
CA TYR A 294 -13.35 -8.47 -13.68
C TYR A 294 -14.22 -8.81 -14.90
N ASN A 295 -15.53 -9.01 -14.71
CA ASN A 295 -16.46 -9.29 -15.79
C ASN A 295 -16.54 -8.13 -16.79
N ALA A 296 -16.59 -6.88 -16.31
CA ALA A 296 -16.60 -5.71 -17.18
C ALA A 296 -15.35 -5.68 -18.07
N LEU A 297 -14.15 -5.86 -17.50
CA LEU A 297 -12.92 -5.86 -18.26
C LEU A 297 -12.82 -7.05 -19.23
N ARG A 298 -13.32 -8.22 -18.86
CA ARG A 298 -13.42 -9.37 -19.76
C ARG A 298 -14.27 -9.07 -20.99
N ILE A 299 -15.45 -8.47 -20.80
CA ILE A 299 -16.35 -8.06 -21.89
C ILE A 299 -15.68 -7.03 -22.79
N LEU A 300 -14.92 -6.10 -22.22
CA LEU A 300 -14.19 -5.07 -22.94
C LEU A 300 -12.91 -5.55 -23.64
N GLY A 301 -12.54 -6.84 -23.48
CA GLY A 301 -11.34 -7.42 -24.06
C GLY A 301 -10.03 -6.95 -23.42
N VAL A 302 -10.08 -6.37 -22.22
CA VAL A 302 -8.88 -5.94 -21.48
C VAL A 302 -8.23 -7.19 -20.85
N PRO A 303 -6.92 -7.41 -21.00
CA PRO A 303 -6.23 -8.51 -20.35
C PRO A 303 -6.42 -8.44 -18.83
N THR A 304 -7.06 -9.44 -18.26
CA THR A 304 -7.36 -9.50 -16.83
C THR A 304 -7.40 -10.94 -16.33
N ALA A 305 -7.12 -11.12 -15.05
CA ALA A 305 -7.27 -12.38 -14.34
C ALA A 305 -7.88 -12.13 -12.95
N PHE A 306 -8.50 -13.16 -12.39
CA PHE A 306 -9.07 -13.10 -11.05
C PHE A 306 -8.62 -14.33 -10.24
N ILE A 307 -8.06 -14.08 -9.07
CA ILE A 307 -7.62 -15.09 -8.11
C ILE A 307 -8.51 -14.99 -6.88
N GLU A 308 -9.36 -15.97 -6.73
CA GLU A 308 -10.17 -16.19 -5.52
C GLU A 308 -9.36 -17.01 -4.53
N VAL A 309 -9.22 -16.51 -3.30
CA VAL A 309 -8.50 -17.23 -2.24
C VAL A 309 -9.53 -17.81 -1.28
N GLU A 310 -9.79 -19.10 -1.45
CA GLU A 310 -10.85 -19.83 -0.77
C GLU A 310 -10.77 -19.71 0.76
N GLY A 311 -11.88 -19.31 1.42
CA GLY A 311 -12.02 -19.21 2.87
C GLY A 311 -11.24 -18.08 3.53
N GLU A 312 -10.47 -17.28 2.77
CA GLU A 312 -9.77 -16.12 3.32
C GLU A 312 -10.69 -14.90 3.40
N ASN A 313 -10.46 -14.05 4.41
CA ASN A 313 -11.15 -12.79 4.62
C ASN A 313 -10.40 -11.65 3.91
N HIS A 314 -10.55 -10.42 4.38
CA HIS A 314 -9.97 -9.20 3.80
C HIS A 314 -8.44 -9.21 3.71
N GLY A 315 -7.76 -9.93 4.59
CA GLY A 315 -6.33 -10.25 4.52
C GLY A 315 -6.12 -11.74 4.30
N ILE A 316 -5.14 -12.11 3.51
CA ILE A 316 -4.76 -13.50 3.27
C ILE A 316 -3.87 -13.95 4.44
N MET A 317 -4.46 -14.63 5.44
CA MET A 317 -3.79 -14.93 6.70
C MET A 317 -3.14 -16.31 6.75
N ASP A 318 -3.70 -17.31 6.05
CA ASP A 318 -3.08 -18.63 5.95
C ASP A 318 -1.72 -18.54 5.24
N PRO A 319 -0.61 -18.99 5.86
CA PRO A 319 0.72 -18.83 5.29
C PRO A 319 0.92 -19.53 3.93
N ALA A 320 0.31 -20.70 3.75
CA ALA A 320 0.46 -21.46 2.51
C ALA A 320 -0.30 -20.80 1.35
N LYS A 321 -1.53 -20.31 1.62
CA LYS A 321 -2.33 -19.55 0.66
C LYS A 321 -1.66 -18.22 0.34
N ARG A 322 -1.14 -17.52 1.36
CA ARG A 322 -0.43 -16.25 1.19
C ARG A 322 0.81 -16.39 0.33
N THR A 323 1.60 -17.43 0.51
CA THR A 323 2.77 -17.70 -0.34
C THR A 323 2.35 -17.90 -1.80
N LYS A 324 1.32 -18.68 -2.06
CA LYS A 324 0.77 -18.86 -3.44
C LYS A 324 0.25 -17.55 -4.01
N TRP A 325 -0.46 -16.78 -3.20
CA TRP A 325 -1.02 -15.48 -3.59
C TRP A 325 0.09 -14.48 -3.96
N ILE A 326 1.15 -14.35 -3.12
CA ILE A 326 2.30 -13.49 -3.42
C ILE A 326 3.00 -13.94 -4.71
N ASN A 327 3.24 -15.24 -4.88
CA ASN A 327 3.88 -15.77 -6.09
C ASN A 327 3.04 -15.50 -7.35
N SER A 328 1.73 -15.57 -7.25
CA SER A 328 0.83 -15.24 -8.36
C SER A 328 0.90 -13.77 -8.75
N ILE A 329 0.98 -12.87 -7.77
CA ILE A 329 1.18 -11.43 -8.00
C ILE A 329 2.53 -11.19 -8.69
N MET A 330 3.59 -11.86 -8.24
CA MET A 330 4.91 -11.69 -8.84
C MET A 330 5.00 -12.29 -10.25
N ALA A 331 4.33 -13.40 -10.49
CA ALA A 331 4.19 -13.97 -11.83
C ALA A 331 3.43 -13.02 -12.79
N TRP A 332 2.42 -12.30 -12.29
CA TRP A 332 1.72 -11.26 -13.05
C TRP A 332 2.66 -10.08 -13.37
N PHE A 333 3.41 -9.59 -12.39
CA PHE A 333 4.38 -8.53 -12.63
C PHE A 333 5.51 -8.97 -13.56
N GLN A 334 6.02 -10.21 -13.44
CA GLN A 334 7.01 -10.73 -14.38
C GLN A 334 6.49 -10.73 -15.81
N LYS A 335 5.27 -11.20 -16.00
CA LYS A 335 4.63 -11.22 -17.32
C LYS A 335 4.55 -9.85 -17.99
N TYR A 336 4.15 -8.81 -17.25
CA TYR A 336 3.88 -7.49 -17.84
C TYR A 336 4.99 -6.47 -17.64
N LEU A 337 5.91 -6.68 -16.69
CA LEU A 337 7.01 -5.75 -16.42
C LEU A 337 8.38 -6.30 -16.88
N LYS A 338 8.46 -7.59 -17.21
CA LYS A 338 9.68 -8.21 -17.75
C LYS A 338 9.44 -8.92 -19.07
N ASN A 339 8.20 -8.87 -19.59
CA ASN A 339 7.77 -9.56 -20.81
C ASN A 339 8.07 -11.07 -20.78
N ASP A 340 7.95 -11.70 -19.61
CA ASP A 340 8.19 -13.11 -19.38
C ASP A 340 6.98 -13.75 -18.66
N ASP A 341 6.22 -14.52 -19.40
CA ASP A 341 5.01 -15.19 -18.90
C ASP A 341 5.25 -16.64 -18.44
N SER A 342 6.49 -17.10 -18.41
CA SER A 342 6.86 -18.47 -18.07
C SER A 342 6.37 -18.88 -16.67
N TRP A 343 6.57 -18.00 -15.68
CA TRP A 343 6.13 -18.24 -14.31
C TRP A 343 4.60 -18.24 -14.18
N TRP A 344 3.91 -17.29 -14.83
CA TRP A 344 2.46 -17.29 -14.87
C TRP A 344 1.89 -18.58 -15.48
N ASN A 345 2.43 -19.01 -16.61
CA ASN A 345 2.02 -20.22 -17.31
C ASN A 345 2.34 -21.50 -16.52
N ALA A 346 3.40 -21.50 -15.71
CA ALA A 346 3.72 -22.62 -14.81
C ALA A 346 2.72 -22.76 -13.67
N ILE A 347 2.17 -21.65 -13.14
CA ILE A 347 1.15 -21.66 -12.08
C ILE A 347 -0.25 -21.90 -12.69
N TYR A 348 -0.56 -21.22 -13.77
CA TYR A 348 -1.88 -21.18 -14.40
C TYR A 348 -1.82 -21.70 -15.83
N THR A 349 -1.71 -23.02 -15.96
CA THR A 349 -1.68 -23.65 -17.29
C THR A 349 -2.96 -23.32 -18.08
N PRO A 350 -2.87 -22.76 -19.29
CA PRO A 350 -4.03 -22.50 -20.11
C PRO A 350 -4.81 -23.80 -20.33
N LYS A 351 -6.07 -23.85 -19.88
CA LYS A 351 -6.94 -24.98 -20.26
C LYS A 351 -7.18 -24.87 -21.77
N LYS A 352 -6.75 -25.87 -22.52
CA LYS A 352 -7.22 -26.04 -23.91
C LYS A 352 -8.73 -26.30 -23.82
N LEU A 353 -9.51 -25.33 -24.27
CA LEU A 353 -10.94 -25.52 -24.50
C LEU A 353 -11.17 -26.43 -25.70
#